data_2dc4254aabcf855a7f0d5f2b1e2019f3
#
_entry.id   2dc4254aabcf855a7f0d5f2b1e2019f3
#
_cell.length_a   1.000
_cell.length_b   1.000
_cell.length_c   1.000
_cell.angle_alpha   90.00
_cell.angle_beta   90.00
_cell.angle_gamma   90.00
#
_symmetry.space_group_name_H-M   'P 1'
#
loop_
_entity.id
_entity.type
_entity.pdbx_description
1 polymer ?
#
loop_
_entity_poly.entity_id
_entity_poly.type
_entity_poly.pdbx_seq_one_letter_code
_entity_poly.pdbx_strand_id
1 'polypeptide(L)'
;MSGAKVVFFTNLDPELRQVVVDKALPGMDVTAAPADMDDDEKIELVRDADFIMLFPGKISDRVLQAAKKCKLLQLLSAGYDEMNLPLAQDLGIAVANNGGANRVAVAEHTMMLMIACHRRLMTYANDVKAGLWKQEQNRKI
;
A
#
# COMPACT_ATOMS: atom_id res chain seq x y z
N MET A 1 -32.36 5.36 0.44
CA MET A 1 -31.54 4.13 0.15
C MET A 1 -30.23 4.31 0.88
N SER A 2 -29.81 3.38 1.74
CA SER A 2 -28.51 3.48 2.40
C SER A 2 -27.42 3.36 1.31
N GLY A 3 -26.42 4.24 1.40
CA GLY A 3 -25.28 4.20 0.48
C GLY A 3 -24.48 2.90 0.60
N ALA A 4 -23.63 2.60 -0.38
CA ALA A 4 -22.68 1.49 -0.31
C ALA A 4 -21.66 1.75 0.80
N LYS A 5 -21.51 0.80 1.71
CA LYS A 5 -20.57 0.91 2.84
C LYS A 5 -19.16 0.55 2.42
N VAL A 6 -18.25 1.49 2.58
CA VAL A 6 -16.82 1.34 2.24
C VAL A 6 -16.00 1.51 3.52
N VAL A 7 -15.16 0.52 3.82
CA VAL A 7 -14.19 0.61 4.93
C VAL A 7 -12.80 0.71 4.35
N PHE A 8 -12.06 1.75 4.75
CA PHE A 8 -10.68 1.97 4.33
C PHE A 8 -9.73 1.87 5.52
N PHE A 9 -8.95 0.80 5.57
CA PHE A 9 -7.86 0.65 6.55
C PHE A 9 -6.57 1.24 6.00
N THR A 10 -6.01 2.20 6.73
CA THR A 10 -4.83 2.93 6.23
C THR A 10 -3.94 3.46 7.34
N ASN A 11 -2.65 3.60 7.04
CA ASN A 11 -1.65 4.25 7.90
C ASN A 11 -1.55 5.78 7.66
N LEU A 12 -2.46 6.36 6.89
CA LEU A 12 -2.53 7.80 6.71
C LEU A 12 -2.85 8.50 8.04
N ASP A 13 -2.33 9.70 8.21
CA ASP A 13 -2.65 10.56 9.36
C ASP A 13 -4.15 10.85 9.46
N PRO A 14 -4.67 11.12 10.67
CA PRO A 14 -6.10 11.38 10.89
C PRO A 14 -6.69 12.46 9.96
N GLU A 15 -5.93 13.54 9.71
CA GLU A 15 -6.35 14.62 8.82
C GLU A 15 -6.53 14.13 7.38
N LEU A 16 -5.60 13.32 6.86
CA LEU A 16 -5.69 12.75 5.52
C LEU A 16 -6.80 11.69 5.42
N ARG A 17 -7.04 10.93 6.48
CA ARG A 17 -8.21 10.03 6.53
C ARG A 17 -9.52 10.79 6.41
N GLN A 18 -9.63 11.93 7.10
CA GLN A 18 -10.82 12.77 7.00
C GLN A 18 -11.02 13.32 5.59
N VAL A 19 -9.95 13.72 4.91
CA VAL A 19 -10.02 14.14 3.49
C VAL A 19 -10.58 13.04 2.59
N VAL A 20 -10.22 11.77 2.83
CA VAL A 20 -10.77 10.64 2.06
C VAL A 20 -12.28 10.50 2.29
N VAL A 21 -12.73 10.62 3.55
CA VAL A 21 -14.15 10.57 3.89
C VAL A 21 -14.92 11.73 3.25
N ASP A 22 -14.37 12.95 3.33
CA ASP A 22 -15.01 14.16 2.77
C ASP A 22 -15.10 14.14 1.25
N LYS A 23 -14.22 13.38 0.57
CA LYS A 23 -14.22 13.21 -0.88
C LYS A 23 -15.02 12.01 -1.36
N ALA A 24 -15.73 11.34 -0.46
CA ALA A 24 -16.59 10.23 -0.83
C ALA A 24 -17.64 10.66 -1.88
N LEU A 25 -17.87 9.79 -2.86
CA LEU A 25 -18.87 10.07 -3.89
C LEU A 25 -20.29 9.95 -3.32
N PRO A 26 -21.25 10.69 -3.88
CA PRO A 26 -22.66 10.53 -3.51
C PRO A 26 -23.10 9.07 -3.57
N GLY A 27 -23.73 8.58 -2.52
CA GLY A 27 -24.15 7.18 -2.42
C GLY A 27 -23.10 6.22 -1.83
N MET A 28 -21.96 6.73 -1.37
CA MET A 28 -20.98 5.98 -0.58
C MET A 28 -20.96 6.45 0.86
N ASP A 29 -20.95 5.51 1.79
CA ASP A 29 -20.75 5.70 3.22
C ASP A 29 -19.35 5.19 3.56
N VAL A 30 -18.37 6.10 3.65
CA VAL A 30 -16.96 5.78 3.78
C VAL A 30 -16.50 5.96 5.21
N THR A 31 -15.95 4.90 5.80
CA THR A 31 -15.25 4.92 7.08
C THR A 31 -13.77 4.68 6.84
N ALA A 32 -12.91 5.63 7.24
CA ALA A 32 -11.45 5.47 7.19
C ALA A 32 -10.91 5.21 8.61
N ALA A 33 -10.21 4.09 8.80
CA ALA A 33 -9.72 3.63 10.09
C ALA A 33 -8.22 3.27 10.05
N PRO A 34 -7.51 3.29 11.19
CA PRO A 34 -6.11 2.88 11.26
C PRO A 34 -5.92 1.43 10.81
N ALA A 35 -4.87 1.18 10.01
CA ALA A 35 -4.56 -0.18 9.59
C ALA A 35 -3.98 -1.06 10.71
N ASP A 36 -3.46 -0.46 11.78
CA ASP A 36 -2.85 -1.11 12.93
C ASP A 36 -3.82 -1.32 14.12
N MET A 37 -5.09 -0.93 13.97
CA MET A 37 -6.11 -1.21 14.99
C MET A 37 -6.32 -2.72 15.19
N ASP A 38 -6.88 -3.10 16.32
CA ASP A 38 -7.13 -4.50 16.69
C ASP A 38 -8.08 -5.21 15.70
N ASP A 39 -7.87 -6.50 15.54
CA ASP A 39 -8.73 -7.33 14.67
C ASP A 39 -10.20 -7.35 15.12
N ASP A 40 -10.47 -7.30 16.43
CA ASP A 40 -11.84 -7.25 16.93
C ASP A 40 -12.56 -5.96 16.51
N GLU A 41 -11.88 -4.83 16.58
CA GLU A 41 -12.39 -3.55 16.10
C GLU A 41 -12.59 -3.55 14.57
N LYS A 42 -11.64 -4.12 13.82
CA LYS A 42 -11.77 -4.28 12.37
C LYS A 42 -12.97 -5.14 11.99
N ILE A 43 -13.21 -6.22 12.74
CA ILE A 43 -14.34 -7.13 12.52
C ILE A 43 -15.65 -6.40 12.62
N GLU A 44 -15.82 -5.51 13.61
CA GLU A 44 -17.06 -4.73 13.75
C GLU A 44 -17.30 -3.82 12.53
N LEU A 45 -16.22 -3.24 11.97
CA LEU A 45 -16.32 -2.36 10.81
C LEU A 45 -16.65 -3.14 9.51
N VAL A 46 -16.05 -4.32 9.32
CA VAL A 46 -16.19 -5.05 8.05
C VAL A 46 -17.44 -5.90 7.94
N ARG A 47 -18.14 -6.19 9.04
CA ARG A 47 -19.36 -7.05 9.04
C ARG A 47 -20.40 -6.62 8.03
N ASP A 48 -20.60 -5.33 7.88
CA ASP A 48 -21.61 -4.75 7.00
C ASP A 48 -21.02 -4.01 5.79
N ALA A 49 -19.69 -4.07 5.60
CA ALA A 49 -19.01 -3.42 4.51
C ALA A 49 -19.33 -4.10 3.17
N ASP A 50 -19.71 -3.32 2.17
CA ASP A 50 -19.84 -3.76 0.78
C ASP A 50 -18.49 -3.81 0.08
N PHE A 51 -17.57 -2.90 0.47
CA PHE A 51 -16.24 -2.75 -0.10
C PHE A 51 -15.21 -2.49 0.98
N ILE A 52 -14.02 -3.07 0.83
CA ILE A 52 -12.87 -2.85 1.70
C ILE A 52 -11.72 -2.31 0.88
N MET A 53 -11.07 -1.25 1.35
CA MET A 53 -9.84 -0.69 0.78
C MET A 53 -8.70 -0.86 1.78
N LEU A 54 -7.50 -1.19 1.32
CA LEU A 54 -6.33 -1.43 2.16
C LEU A 54 -5.12 -0.62 1.70
N PHE A 55 -4.47 0.06 2.66
CA PHE A 55 -3.14 0.64 2.52
C PHE A 55 -2.45 0.73 3.89
N PRO A 56 -1.48 -0.15 4.20
CA PRO A 56 -0.88 -1.20 3.35
C PRO A 56 -1.84 -2.35 3.00
N GLY A 57 -1.44 -3.15 2.00
CA GLY A 57 -2.25 -4.23 1.46
C GLY A 57 -2.29 -5.50 2.32
N LYS A 58 -2.62 -5.36 3.62
CA LYS A 58 -2.64 -6.46 4.58
C LYS A 58 -3.92 -6.48 5.39
N ILE A 59 -4.50 -7.66 5.55
CA ILE A 59 -5.64 -7.93 6.42
C ILE A 59 -5.51 -9.36 6.96
N SER A 60 -5.88 -9.61 8.21
CA SER A 60 -5.85 -10.96 8.76
C SER A 60 -6.98 -11.83 8.20
N ASP A 61 -6.75 -13.14 8.16
CA ASP A 61 -7.75 -14.11 7.73
C ASP A 61 -9.02 -14.02 8.58
N ARG A 62 -8.88 -13.74 9.88
CA ARG A 62 -9.98 -13.59 10.81
C ARG A 62 -10.89 -12.42 10.45
N VAL A 63 -10.31 -11.28 10.09
CA VAL A 63 -11.06 -10.09 9.65
C VAL A 63 -11.69 -10.33 8.29
N LEU A 64 -10.96 -10.95 7.36
CA LEU A 64 -11.48 -11.28 6.03
C LEU A 64 -12.68 -12.23 6.11
N GLN A 65 -12.64 -13.23 6.98
CA GLN A 65 -13.75 -14.16 7.23
C GLN A 65 -15.00 -13.47 7.81
N ALA A 66 -14.83 -12.36 8.52
CA ALA A 66 -15.93 -11.59 9.08
C ALA A 66 -16.63 -10.70 8.05
N ALA A 67 -16.00 -10.40 6.92
CA ALA A 67 -16.49 -9.50 5.88
C ALA A 67 -17.54 -10.17 4.95
N LYS A 68 -18.63 -10.70 5.53
CA LYS A 68 -19.62 -11.55 4.84
C LYS A 68 -20.37 -10.87 3.70
N LYS A 69 -20.45 -9.55 3.66
CA LYS A 69 -21.13 -8.76 2.63
C LYS A 69 -20.17 -8.16 1.61
N CYS A 70 -18.87 -8.27 1.86
CA CYS A 70 -17.86 -7.66 1.02
C CYS A 70 -17.86 -8.28 -0.38
N LYS A 71 -17.97 -7.42 -1.38
CA LYS A 71 -17.96 -7.81 -2.81
C LYS A 71 -16.61 -7.61 -3.45
N LEU A 72 -15.88 -6.59 -2.99
CA LEU A 72 -14.57 -6.23 -3.54
C LEU A 72 -13.66 -5.72 -2.42
N LEU A 73 -12.45 -6.25 -2.42
CA LEU A 73 -11.33 -5.76 -1.63
C LEU A 73 -10.32 -5.11 -2.59
N GLN A 74 -10.11 -3.80 -2.43
CA GLN A 74 -9.19 -3.02 -3.24
C GLN A 74 -7.89 -2.76 -2.47
N LEU A 75 -6.77 -3.25 -2.99
CA LEU A 75 -5.44 -2.88 -2.53
C LEU A 75 -5.01 -1.59 -3.23
N LEU A 76 -4.57 -0.58 -2.48
CA LEU A 76 -3.97 0.63 -3.05
C LEU A 76 -2.48 0.46 -3.37
N SER A 77 -1.91 -0.68 -3.03
CA SER A 77 -0.56 -1.12 -3.41
C SER A 77 -0.58 -1.92 -4.70
N ALA A 78 0.56 -1.96 -5.40
CA ALA A 78 0.77 -2.88 -6.52
C ALA A 78 1.03 -4.32 -6.02
N GLY A 79 1.74 -4.47 -4.89
CA GLY A 79 2.01 -5.75 -4.24
C GLY A 79 0.77 -6.31 -3.55
N TYR A 80 0.63 -7.63 -3.58
CA TYR A 80 -0.47 -8.39 -2.95
C TYR A 80 0.02 -9.64 -2.23
N ASP A 81 1.32 -9.74 -1.98
CA ASP A 81 1.98 -10.93 -1.44
C ASP A 81 1.50 -11.30 -0.02
N GLU A 82 1.01 -10.31 0.73
CA GLU A 82 0.47 -10.51 2.09
C GLU A 82 -1.05 -10.81 2.10
N MET A 83 -1.68 -10.94 0.93
CA MET A 83 -3.11 -11.29 0.82
C MET A 83 -3.31 -12.80 0.69
N ASN A 84 -4.20 -13.34 1.50
CA ASN A 84 -4.67 -14.72 1.35
C ASN A 84 -5.71 -14.80 0.22
N LEU A 85 -5.22 -14.81 -1.04
CA LEU A 85 -6.10 -14.87 -2.21
C LEU A 85 -6.97 -16.13 -2.27
N PRO A 86 -6.47 -17.34 -1.91
CA PRO A 86 -7.32 -18.52 -1.82
C PRO A 86 -8.52 -18.33 -0.89
N LEU A 87 -8.28 -17.79 0.31
CA LEU A 87 -9.38 -17.52 1.25
C LEU A 87 -10.38 -16.49 0.70
N ALA A 88 -9.88 -15.39 0.07
CA ALA A 88 -10.76 -14.41 -0.55
C ALA A 88 -11.64 -15.04 -1.64
N GLN A 89 -11.08 -15.93 -2.46
CA GLN A 89 -11.81 -16.69 -3.48
C GLN A 89 -12.87 -17.60 -2.87
N ASP A 90 -12.54 -18.34 -1.81
CA ASP A 90 -13.49 -19.23 -1.12
C ASP A 90 -14.65 -18.44 -0.47
N LEU A 91 -14.38 -17.21 -0.06
CA LEU A 91 -15.40 -16.29 0.47
C LEU A 91 -16.20 -15.55 -0.62
N GLY A 92 -15.84 -15.72 -1.88
CA GLY A 92 -16.48 -15.02 -3.02
C GLY A 92 -16.16 -13.52 -3.08
N ILE A 93 -15.07 -13.07 -2.44
CA ILE A 93 -14.63 -11.67 -2.43
C ILE A 93 -13.66 -11.44 -3.60
N ALA A 94 -14.04 -10.56 -4.53
CA ALA A 94 -13.12 -10.14 -5.58
C ALA A 94 -11.97 -9.31 -4.98
N VAL A 95 -10.74 -9.53 -5.45
CA VAL A 95 -9.56 -8.75 -5.03
C VAL A 95 -8.98 -8.02 -6.23
N ALA A 96 -8.78 -6.72 -6.10
CA ALA A 96 -8.09 -5.90 -7.08
C ALA A 96 -6.90 -5.17 -6.44
N ASN A 97 -5.86 -4.92 -7.21
CA ASN A 97 -4.69 -4.16 -6.78
C ASN A 97 -4.49 -2.90 -7.65
N ASN A 98 -3.53 -2.06 -7.27
CA ASN A 98 -3.16 -0.87 -8.03
C ASN A 98 -1.93 -1.15 -8.92
N GLY A 99 -2.01 -2.20 -9.74
CA GLY A 99 -0.92 -2.62 -10.61
C GLY A 99 -0.50 -1.53 -11.59
N GLY A 100 0.80 -1.24 -11.62
CA GLY A 100 1.41 -0.31 -12.56
C GLY A 100 1.30 1.18 -12.22
N ALA A 101 0.67 1.57 -11.13
CA ALA A 101 0.57 2.99 -10.74
C ALA A 101 1.93 3.66 -10.53
N ASN A 102 2.90 2.93 -10.00
CA ASN A 102 4.26 3.40 -9.73
C ASN A 102 5.32 2.92 -10.75
N ARG A 103 4.91 2.31 -11.86
CA ARG A 103 5.83 1.62 -12.81
C ARG A 103 6.94 2.53 -13.33
N VAL A 104 6.63 3.77 -13.66
CA VAL A 104 7.62 4.73 -14.18
C VAL A 104 8.62 5.09 -13.10
N ALA A 105 8.14 5.49 -11.91
CA ALA A 105 9.00 5.84 -10.79
C ALA A 105 9.91 4.68 -10.36
N VAL A 106 9.39 3.45 -10.33
CA VAL A 106 10.19 2.25 -10.01
C VAL A 106 11.24 1.99 -11.07
N ALA A 107 10.90 2.11 -12.36
CA ALA A 107 11.86 1.92 -13.46
C ALA A 107 12.99 2.97 -13.40
N GLU A 108 12.67 4.24 -13.23
CA GLU A 108 13.64 5.33 -13.10
C GLU A 108 14.56 5.11 -11.90
N HIS A 109 13.99 4.76 -10.74
CA HIS A 109 14.76 4.47 -9.53
C HIS A 109 15.69 3.28 -9.71
N THR A 110 15.23 2.23 -10.40
CA THR A 110 16.05 1.06 -10.73
C THR A 110 17.25 1.45 -11.57
N MET A 111 17.04 2.21 -12.64
CA MET A 111 18.12 2.71 -13.50
C MET A 111 19.09 3.61 -12.73
N MET A 112 18.58 4.49 -11.88
CA MET A 112 19.41 5.32 -11.01
C MET A 112 20.30 4.47 -10.10
N LEU A 113 19.75 3.45 -9.44
CA LEU A 113 20.50 2.56 -8.56
C LEU A 113 21.57 1.77 -9.33
N MET A 114 21.25 1.26 -10.51
CA MET A 114 22.22 0.56 -11.37
C MET A 114 23.41 1.46 -11.70
N ILE A 115 23.17 2.70 -12.11
CA ILE A 115 24.21 3.68 -12.42
C ILE A 115 25.00 4.05 -11.15
N ALA A 116 24.32 4.29 -10.03
CA ALA A 116 24.94 4.62 -8.76
C ALA A 116 25.89 3.53 -8.27
N CYS A 117 25.46 2.27 -8.33
CA CYS A 117 26.29 1.10 -7.99
C CYS A 117 27.50 0.98 -8.92
N HIS A 118 27.25 1.03 -10.22
CA HIS A 118 28.31 0.92 -11.24
C HIS A 118 29.36 2.02 -11.09
N ARG A 119 28.93 3.24 -10.76
CA ARG A 119 29.81 4.41 -10.54
C ARG A 119 30.36 4.52 -9.12
N ARG A 120 30.06 3.57 -8.22
CA ARG A 120 30.46 3.62 -6.80
C ARG A 120 30.12 4.96 -6.15
N LEU A 121 28.93 5.48 -6.42
CA LEU A 121 28.51 6.82 -6.02
C LEU A 121 28.73 7.08 -4.54
N MET A 122 28.35 6.15 -3.67
CA MET A 122 28.46 6.32 -2.21
C MET A 122 29.91 6.42 -1.75
N THR A 123 30.82 5.62 -2.35
CA THR A 123 32.24 5.67 -2.02
C THR A 123 32.82 7.04 -2.36
N TYR A 124 32.59 7.51 -3.59
CA TYR A 124 33.12 8.79 -4.01
C TYR A 124 32.47 9.98 -3.30
N ALA A 125 31.19 9.91 -3.01
CA ALA A 125 30.52 10.96 -2.23
C ALA A 125 31.11 11.08 -0.82
N ASN A 126 31.42 9.97 -0.15
CA ASN A 126 32.04 9.96 1.16
C ASN A 126 33.50 10.46 1.09
N ASP A 127 34.27 10.04 0.08
CA ASP A 127 35.61 10.54 -0.16
C ASP A 127 35.64 12.07 -0.30
N VAL A 128 34.76 12.62 -1.14
CA VAL A 128 34.65 14.08 -1.35
C VAL A 128 34.26 14.80 -0.05
N LYS A 129 33.30 14.28 0.70
CA LYS A 129 32.90 14.84 2.01
C LYS A 129 34.08 14.86 3.01
N ALA A 130 34.95 13.86 2.94
CA ALA A 130 36.15 13.78 3.75
C ALA A 130 37.33 14.63 3.23
N GLY A 131 37.14 15.43 2.18
CA GLY A 131 38.20 16.23 1.54
C GLY A 131 39.16 15.39 0.71
N LEU A 132 38.86 14.14 0.42
CA LEU A 132 39.71 13.23 -0.33
C LEU A 132 39.33 13.30 -1.83
N TRP A 133 40.21 13.90 -2.64
CA TRP A 133 40.07 13.89 -4.09
C TRP A 133 41.10 12.92 -4.67
N LYS A 134 40.69 11.69 -4.96
CA LYS A 134 41.55 10.66 -5.52
C LYS A 134 41.46 10.61 -7.05
N GLN A 135 42.48 11.15 -7.70
CA GLN A 135 42.57 11.09 -9.16
C GLN A 135 43.00 9.71 -9.70
N GLU A 136 43.65 8.88 -8.88
CA GLU A 136 44.37 7.69 -9.32
C GLU A 136 43.75 6.35 -8.93
N GLN A 137 42.55 6.32 -8.38
CA GLN A 137 41.93 5.01 -8.14
C GLN A 137 41.51 4.39 -9.46
N ASN A 138 42.28 3.36 -9.86
CA ASN A 138 41.96 2.48 -10.95
C ASN A 138 40.45 2.14 -10.93
N ARG A 139 39.75 2.73 -11.85
CA ARG A 139 38.36 2.40 -12.16
C ARG A 139 38.34 1.03 -12.85
N LYS A 140 38.64 -0.01 -12.09
CA LYS A 140 38.31 -1.36 -12.56
C LYS A 140 36.77 -1.45 -12.48
N ILE A 141 36.20 -1.41 -13.63
CA ILE A 141 34.79 -1.72 -13.89
C ILE A 141 34.59 -3.20 -13.64
#